data_0b4009d9476aac402b577b335cc3cf33
#
_entry.id   0b4009d9476aac402b577b335cc3cf33
#
_cell.length_a   1.000
_cell.length_b   1.000
_cell.length_c   1.000
_cell.angle_alpha   90.00
_cell.angle_beta   90.00
_cell.angle_gamma   90.00
#
_symmetry.space_group_name_H-M   'P 1'
#
loop_
_entity.id
_entity.type
_entity.pdbx_description
1 polymer ?
#
loop_
_entity_poly.entity_id
_entity_poly.type
_entity_poly.pdbx_seq_one_letter_code
_entity_poly.pdbx_strand_id
1 'polypeptide(L)'
;MMLVTVVTVAYNSEATIARTIEAVLHQTYPNIEYVIVDGASTDNTAQIAQSYLPKFAKSGRSLKIISEKDNGMYDALNKGIAAANGVIIGSINADDWYEPDAVETMADLYQKEKYDAAWGSIRIKKPTGDMIKHAKIGRFWTTTGWCHPAMFATKKVLTEFPYVCRNMYDDFNFITTAHCSGKKIVTIDKIISNFSFGGMSTKRSLKEVWYRASIKYDIYRKHGMSRLYWPHCISMELAKYILG
;
A
#
# COMPACT_ATOMS: atom_id res chain seq x y z
N MET A 1 12.30 -18.51 -11.07
CA MET A 1 11.32 -17.90 -10.15
C MET A 1 11.30 -16.40 -10.41
N MET A 2 10.10 -15.78 -10.49
CA MET A 2 9.93 -14.34 -10.80
C MET A 2 10.50 -13.46 -9.69
N LEU A 3 11.16 -12.36 -10.03
CA LEU A 3 11.59 -11.36 -9.04
C LEU A 3 10.37 -10.54 -8.60
N VAL A 4 10.18 -10.42 -7.30
CA VAL A 4 9.19 -9.53 -6.66
C VAL A 4 9.94 -8.44 -5.91
N THR A 5 9.54 -7.18 -6.12
CA THR A 5 10.07 -6.08 -5.31
C THR A 5 9.07 -5.73 -4.21
N VAL A 6 9.57 -5.55 -3.00
CA VAL A 6 8.81 -4.90 -1.92
C VAL A 6 9.38 -3.50 -1.74
N VAL A 7 8.52 -2.49 -1.66
CA VAL A 7 8.90 -1.10 -1.40
C VAL A 7 8.34 -0.67 -0.04
N THR A 8 9.20 -0.18 0.84
CA THR A 8 8.79 0.48 2.09
C THR A 8 9.17 1.95 2.04
N VAL A 9 8.20 2.80 2.36
CA VAL A 9 8.44 4.22 2.57
C VAL A 9 8.48 4.52 4.07
N ALA A 10 9.45 5.32 4.49
CA ALA A 10 9.70 5.62 5.90
C ALA A 10 10.03 7.10 6.10
N TYR A 11 9.50 7.67 7.17
CA TYR A 11 9.89 8.99 7.66
C TYR A 11 9.70 9.04 9.18
N ASN A 12 10.77 9.24 9.94
CA ASN A 12 10.79 9.25 11.40
C ASN A 12 10.04 8.04 12.00
N SER A 13 10.48 6.83 11.60
CA SER A 13 9.82 5.56 11.91
C SER A 13 10.71 4.61 12.74
N GLU A 14 11.67 5.13 13.52
CA GLU A 14 12.63 4.32 14.29
C GLU A 14 11.95 3.30 15.22
N ALA A 15 10.76 3.62 15.74
CA ALA A 15 10.02 2.74 16.63
C ALA A 15 9.40 1.51 15.95
N THR A 16 9.21 1.54 14.63
CA THR A 16 8.39 0.55 13.92
C THR A 16 9.09 -0.12 12.75
N ILE A 17 10.01 0.57 12.07
CA ILE A 17 10.62 0.12 10.82
C ILE A 17 11.31 -1.26 10.94
N ALA A 18 11.91 -1.57 12.09
CA ALA A 18 12.56 -2.86 12.31
C ALA A 18 11.59 -4.04 12.12
N ARG A 19 10.36 -3.93 12.64
CA ARG A 19 9.31 -4.95 12.47
C ARG A 19 8.93 -5.13 11.01
N THR A 20 8.78 -4.05 10.26
CA THR A 20 8.46 -4.08 8.84
C THR A 20 9.59 -4.77 8.05
N ILE A 21 10.84 -4.43 8.33
CA ILE A 21 12.02 -5.04 7.69
C ILE A 21 12.10 -6.54 8.00
N GLU A 22 11.93 -6.94 9.26
CA GLU A 22 11.93 -8.35 9.66
C GLU A 22 10.83 -9.14 8.96
N ALA A 23 9.63 -8.56 8.80
CA ALA A 23 8.53 -9.23 8.10
C ALA A 23 8.85 -9.46 6.61
N VAL A 24 9.61 -8.58 5.96
CA VAL A 24 10.07 -8.79 4.58
C VAL A 24 11.24 -9.78 4.53
N LEU A 25 12.15 -9.72 5.47
CA LEU A 25 13.29 -10.64 5.56
C LEU A 25 12.85 -12.10 5.74
N HIS A 26 11.75 -12.34 6.46
CA HIS A 26 11.23 -13.67 6.78
C HIS A 26 10.08 -14.14 5.86
N GLN A 27 9.86 -13.49 4.72
CA GLN A 27 8.90 -13.99 3.74
C GLN A 27 9.29 -15.38 3.24
N THR A 28 8.30 -16.26 3.01
CA THR A 28 8.53 -17.62 2.46
C THR A 28 9.01 -17.58 1.01
N TYR A 29 8.62 -16.58 0.24
CA TYR A 29 9.06 -16.39 -1.15
C TYR A 29 10.54 -16.02 -1.21
N PRO A 30 11.41 -16.76 -1.93
CA PRO A 30 12.86 -16.56 -1.84
C PRO A 30 13.38 -15.40 -2.70
N ASN A 31 12.77 -15.13 -3.88
CA ASN A 31 13.32 -14.18 -4.86
C ASN A 31 12.75 -12.77 -4.68
N ILE A 32 13.16 -12.10 -3.62
CA ILE A 32 12.72 -10.76 -3.23
C ILE A 32 13.85 -9.75 -3.36
N GLU A 33 13.55 -8.65 -4.03
CA GLU A 33 14.26 -7.38 -3.92
C GLU A 33 13.52 -6.49 -2.93
N TYR A 34 14.23 -5.92 -1.97
CA TYR A 34 13.65 -4.99 -1.02
C TYR A 34 14.22 -3.59 -1.21
N VAL A 35 13.35 -2.59 -1.35
CA VAL A 35 13.72 -1.18 -1.51
C VAL A 35 13.10 -0.38 -0.37
N ILE A 36 13.93 0.27 0.43
CA ILE A 36 13.48 1.21 1.47
C ILE A 36 13.77 2.62 0.98
N VAL A 37 12.74 3.46 0.99
CA VAL A 37 12.86 4.89 0.69
C VAL A 37 12.58 5.67 1.97
N ASP A 38 13.64 6.25 2.52
CA ASP A 38 13.62 7.09 3.69
C ASP A 38 13.56 8.57 3.28
N GLY A 39 12.56 9.29 3.74
CA GLY A 39 12.31 10.70 3.44
C GLY A 39 13.26 11.68 4.12
N ALA A 40 14.55 11.33 4.28
CA ALA A 40 15.54 12.05 5.06
C ALA A 40 15.12 12.19 6.54
N SER A 41 14.84 11.06 7.19
CA SER A 41 14.52 11.00 8.62
C SER A 41 15.58 11.64 9.49
N THR A 42 15.15 12.25 10.57
CA THR A 42 16.01 12.91 11.56
C THR A 42 16.25 12.05 12.82
N ASP A 43 15.54 10.92 12.92
CA ASP A 43 15.70 9.88 13.95
C ASP A 43 16.62 8.75 13.44
N ASN A 44 16.65 7.61 14.14
CA ASN A 44 17.48 6.47 13.78
C ASN A 44 16.91 5.58 12.64
N THR A 45 15.86 6.00 11.93
CA THR A 45 15.20 5.19 10.89
C THR A 45 16.18 4.67 9.84
N ALA A 46 16.99 5.56 9.25
CA ALA A 46 17.97 5.18 8.21
C ALA A 46 19.05 4.27 8.75
N GLN A 47 19.57 4.52 9.96
CA GLN A 47 20.60 3.70 10.61
C GLN A 47 20.07 2.29 10.92
N ILE A 48 18.82 2.17 11.40
CA ILE A 48 18.16 0.89 11.62
C ILE A 48 18.07 0.13 10.30
N ALA A 49 17.57 0.76 9.22
CA ALA A 49 17.50 0.12 7.92
C ALA A 49 18.86 -0.39 7.42
N GLN A 50 19.91 0.43 7.54
CA GLN A 50 21.27 0.06 7.15
C GLN A 50 21.83 -1.14 7.93
N SER A 51 21.47 -1.28 9.20
CA SER A 51 21.91 -2.40 10.04
C SER A 51 21.44 -3.77 9.53
N TYR A 52 20.41 -3.82 8.66
CA TYR A 52 19.89 -5.05 8.07
C TYR A 52 20.61 -5.48 6.79
N LEU A 53 21.46 -4.66 6.16
CA LEU A 53 22.17 -5.01 4.94
C LEU A 53 22.90 -6.37 5.03
N PRO A 54 23.66 -6.68 6.10
CA PRO A 54 24.33 -7.97 6.22
C PRO A 54 23.34 -9.15 6.32
N LYS A 55 22.19 -8.96 6.97
CA LYS A 55 21.17 -10.02 7.10
C LYS A 55 20.53 -10.36 5.76
N PHE A 56 20.21 -9.34 4.94
CA PHE A 56 19.70 -9.53 3.59
C PHE A 56 20.73 -10.20 2.68
N ALA A 57 21.97 -9.76 2.70
CA ALA A 57 23.06 -10.39 1.95
C ALA A 57 23.21 -11.87 2.32
N LYS A 58 23.19 -12.22 3.61
CA LYS A 58 23.25 -13.60 4.08
C LYS A 58 22.05 -14.45 3.65
N SER A 59 20.87 -13.85 3.50
CA SER A 59 19.67 -14.54 3.04
C SER A 59 19.61 -14.73 1.53
N GLY A 60 20.56 -14.19 0.77
CA GLY A 60 20.55 -14.19 -0.70
C GLY A 60 19.56 -13.20 -1.32
N ARG A 61 18.97 -12.31 -0.54
CA ARG A 61 18.05 -11.24 -0.98
C ARG A 61 18.77 -9.91 -1.10
N SER A 62 18.30 -9.05 -1.99
CA SER A 62 18.83 -7.69 -2.11
C SER A 62 18.06 -6.71 -1.22
N LEU A 63 18.80 -5.79 -0.58
CA LEU A 63 18.25 -4.63 0.11
C LEU A 63 18.89 -3.37 -0.44
N LYS A 64 18.09 -2.46 -0.96
CA LYS A 64 18.50 -1.13 -1.41
C LYS A 64 17.87 -0.07 -0.51
N ILE A 65 18.64 0.89 -0.05
CA ILE A 65 18.18 1.99 0.79
C ILE A 65 18.44 3.29 0.03
N ILE A 66 17.40 4.11 -0.12
CA ILE A 66 17.43 5.45 -0.68
C ILE A 66 17.02 6.38 0.44
N SER A 67 17.93 7.24 0.90
CA SER A 67 17.62 8.22 1.94
C SER A 67 17.84 9.61 1.35
N GLU A 68 16.74 10.29 1.06
CA GLU A 68 16.72 11.62 0.47
C GLU A 68 15.37 12.31 0.74
N LYS A 69 15.37 13.63 0.75
CA LYS A 69 14.16 14.41 0.95
C LYS A 69 13.10 14.09 -0.11
N ASP A 70 11.87 13.91 0.33
CA ASP A 70 10.69 13.72 -0.52
C ASP A 70 9.61 14.77 -0.26
N ASN A 71 8.57 14.76 -1.11
CA ASN A 71 7.38 15.59 -0.99
C ASN A 71 6.19 14.79 -0.42
N GLY A 72 6.48 13.81 0.45
CA GLY A 72 5.50 12.95 1.10
C GLY A 72 5.48 11.52 0.57
N MET A 73 4.68 10.68 1.24
CA MET A 73 4.64 9.22 1.08
C MET A 73 4.57 8.75 -0.39
N TYR A 74 3.75 9.38 -1.22
CA TYR A 74 3.57 8.95 -2.62
C TYR A 74 4.75 9.33 -3.52
N ASP A 75 5.45 10.44 -3.22
CA ASP A 75 6.70 10.79 -3.90
C ASP A 75 7.79 9.76 -3.56
N ALA A 76 7.95 9.42 -2.28
CA ALA A 76 8.84 8.35 -1.84
C ALA A 76 8.49 7.00 -2.50
N LEU A 77 7.20 6.68 -2.60
CA LEU A 77 6.74 5.45 -3.24
C LEU A 77 7.07 5.43 -4.74
N ASN A 78 6.88 6.54 -5.47
CA ASN A 78 7.28 6.66 -6.87
C ASN A 78 8.79 6.46 -7.06
N LYS A 79 9.63 7.01 -6.16
CA LYS A 79 11.09 6.79 -6.17
C LYS A 79 11.43 5.30 -5.96
N GLY A 80 10.76 4.64 -5.02
CA GLY A 80 10.92 3.21 -4.77
C GLY A 80 10.53 2.36 -5.98
N ILE A 81 9.39 2.67 -6.63
CA ILE A 81 8.92 2.01 -7.85
C ILE A 81 9.91 2.21 -9.01
N ALA A 82 10.45 3.40 -9.18
CA ALA A 82 11.46 3.67 -10.20
C ALA A 82 12.73 2.83 -9.99
N ALA A 83 13.13 2.64 -8.72
CA ALA A 83 14.32 1.87 -8.34
C ALA A 83 14.11 0.35 -8.34
N ALA A 84 12.86 -0.13 -8.38
CA ALA A 84 12.47 -1.54 -8.35
C ALA A 84 12.79 -2.26 -9.67
N ASN A 85 13.14 -3.56 -9.59
CA ASN A 85 13.39 -4.41 -10.77
C ASN A 85 12.42 -5.58 -10.89
N GLY A 86 11.57 -5.81 -9.89
CA GLY A 86 10.60 -6.89 -9.87
C GLY A 86 9.51 -6.78 -10.94
N VAL A 87 9.00 -7.91 -11.36
CA VAL A 87 7.85 -7.98 -12.30
C VAL A 87 6.58 -7.42 -11.65
N ILE A 88 6.37 -7.77 -10.37
CA ILE A 88 5.33 -7.18 -9.52
C ILE A 88 5.99 -6.49 -8.33
N ILE A 89 5.35 -5.46 -7.84
CA ILE A 89 5.79 -4.63 -6.73
C ILE A 89 4.68 -4.59 -5.69
N GLY A 90 5.01 -4.96 -4.45
CA GLY A 90 4.20 -4.72 -3.28
C GLY A 90 4.70 -3.50 -2.51
N SER A 91 3.80 -2.74 -1.90
CA SER A 91 4.17 -1.60 -1.06
C SER A 91 3.64 -1.78 0.37
N ILE A 92 4.48 -1.48 1.34
CA ILE A 92 4.16 -1.54 2.76
C ILE A 92 4.79 -0.36 3.50
N ASN A 93 4.04 0.34 4.35
CA ASN A 93 4.56 1.46 5.13
C ASN A 93 5.44 0.96 6.29
N ALA A 94 6.29 1.83 6.83
CA ALA A 94 7.24 1.49 7.88
C ALA A 94 6.63 1.17 9.25
N ASP A 95 5.31 1.33 9.41
CA ASP A 95 4.53 0.98 10.61
C ASP A 95 3.62 -0.25 10.41
N ASP A 96 3.56 -0.79 9.19
CA ASP A 96 2.79 -1.97 8.81
C ASP A 96 3.70 -3.18 8.57
N TRP A 97 3.15 -4.40 8.45
CA TRP A 97 3.94 -5.58 8.12
C TRP A 97 3.13 -6.65 7.39
N TYR A 98 3.81 -7.41 6.54
CA TYR A 98 3.22 -8.51 5.80
C TYR A 98 3.04 -9.76 6.66
N GLU A 99 2.04 -10.59 6.33
CA GLU A 99 1.97 -11.98 6.78
C GLU A 99 3.15 -12.76 6.17
N PRO A 100 3.61 -13.85 6.81
CA PRO A 100 4.82 -14.56 6.37
C PRO A 100 4.81 -15.08 4.94
N ASP A 101 3.65 -15.42 4.39
CA ASP A 101 3.46 -15.96 3.05
C ASP A 101 2.80 -14.96 2.07
N ALA A 102 2.81 -13.68 2.43
CA ALA A 102 2.15 -12.63 1.65
C ALA A 102 2.72 -12.53 0.22
N VAL A 103 4.05 -12.44 0.10
CA VAL A 103 4.72 -12.30 -1.20
C VAL A 103 4.52 -13.53 -2.06
N GLU A 104 4.62 -14.74 -1.49
CA GLU A 104 4.37 -16.00 -2.18
C GLU A 104 2.94 -16.07 -2.70
N THR A 105 1.96 -15.77 -1.84
CA THR A 105 0.54 -15.74 -2.21
C THR A 105 0.27 -14.82 -3.39
N MET A 106 0.84 -13.62 -3.39
CA MET A 106 0.62 -12.65 -4.46
C MET A 106 1.40 -13.00 -5.73
N ALA A 107 2.57 -13.63 -5.61
CA ALA A 107 3.33 -14.15 -6.74
C ALA A 107 2.60 -15.31 -7.42
N ASP A 108 2.03 -16.25 -6.67
CA ASP A 108 1.24 -17.36 -7.17
C ASP A 108 -0.04 -16.87 -7.85
N LEU A 109 -0.73 -15.90 -7.22
CA LEU A 109 -1.88 -15.26 -7.82
C LEU A 109 -1.53 -14.61 -9.17
N TYR A 110 -0.35 -13.95 -9.26
CA TYR A 110 0.12 -13.39 -10.52
C TYR A 110 0.41 -14.47 -11.57
N GLN A 111 1.03 -15.58 -11.19
CA GLN A 111 1.29 -16.67 -12.13
C GLN A 111 -0.01 -17.20 -12.73
N LYS A 112 -1.05 -17.34 -11.91
CA LYS A 112 -2.36 -17.85 -12.30
C LYS A 112 -3.17 -16.84 -13.11
N GLU A 113 -3.30 -15.63 -12.63
CA GLU A 113 -4.24 -14.64 -13.15
C GLU A 113 -3.61 -13.64 -14.13
N LYS A 114 -2.28 -13.45 -14.09
CA LYS A 114 -1.59 -12.40 -14.88
C LYS A 114 -2.26 -11.04 -14.70
N TYR A 115 -2.52 -10.66 -13.46
CA TYR A 115 -3.14 -9.38 -13.12
C TYR A 115 -2.21 -8.18 -13.41
N ASP A 116 -2.79 -7.00 -13.64
CA ASP A 116 -2.07 -5.72 -13.63
C ASP A 116 -1.95 -5.18 -12.20
N ALA A 117 -3.01 -5.32 -11.39
CA ALA A 117 -3.01 -5.02 -9.96
C ALA A 117 -3.88 -6.01 -9.19
N ALA A 118 -3.49 -6.34 -7.97
CA ALA A 118 -4.25 -7.20 -7.07
C ALA A 118 -4.08 -6.75 -5.63
N TRP A 119 -5.06 -7.09 -4.78
CA TRP A 119 -4.91 -6.91 -3.32
C TRP A 119 -5.61 -8.01 -2.55
N GLY A 120 -5.11 -8.23 -1.34
CA GLY A 120 -5.73 -9.12 -0.37
C GLY A 120 -6.39 -8.38 0.78
N SER A 121 -6.91 -9.15 1.72
CA SER A 121 -7.48 -8.65 2.98
C SER A 121 -6.38 -8.12 3.90
N ILE A 122 -6.75 -7.23 4.81
CA ILE A 122 -5.83 -6.71 5.84
C ILE A 122 -6.39 -6.96 7.24
N ARG A 123 -5.48 -7.16 8.19
CA ARG A 123 -5.79 -7.15 9.62
C ARG A 123 -5.45 -5.79 10.19
N ILE A 124 -6.44 -5.07 10.67
CA ILE A 124 -6.27 -3.76 11.32
C ILE A 124 -6.04 -4.00 12.80
N LYS A 125 -4.86 -3.62 13.29
CA LYS A 125 -4.43 -3.74 14.67
C LYS A 125 -4.92 -2.54 15.49
N LYS A 126 -5.97 -2.71 16.29
CA LYS A 126 -6.51 -1.68 17.18
C LYS A 126 -6.18 -2.01 18.64
N PRO A 127 -6.09 -1.00 19.53
CA PRO A 127 -5.95 -1.24 20.98
C PRO A 127 -7.10 -2.07 21.56
N THR A 128 -8.28 -2.00 20.95
CA THR A 128 -9.52 -2.70 21.37
C THR A 128 -9.65 -4.11 20.79
N GLY A 129 -8.69 -4.57 20.00
CA GLY A 129 -8.68 -5.87 19.31
C GLY A 129 -8.60 -5.75 17.79
N ASP A 130 -8.22 -6.84 17.14
CA ASP A 130 -7.99 -6.90 15.71
C ASP A 130 -9.33 -6.87 14.93
N MET A 131 -9.33 -6.20 13.79
CA MET A 131 -10.45 -6.20 12.83
C MET A 131 -9.93 -6.61 11.45
N ILE A 132 -10.65 -7.50 10.77
CA ILE A 132 -10.32 -7.88 9.40
C ILE A 132 -11.13 -7.01 8.44
N LYS A 133 -10.43 -6.37 7.52
CA LYS A 133 -11.04 -5.72 6.35
C LYS A 133 -10.85 -6.63 5.15
N HIS A 134 -11.96 -7.21 4.67
CA HIS A 134 -11.95 -8.14 3.55
C HIS A 134 -11.74 -7.43 2.20
N ALA A 135 -10.85 -7.99 1.40
CA ALA A 135 -10.61 -7.58 0.03
C ALA A 135 -11.81 -7.97 -0.84
N LYS A 136 -12.35 -7.03 -1.61
CA LYS A 136 -13.40 -7.33 -2.58
C LYS A 136 -13.52 -6.27 -3.66
N ILE A 137 -13.93 -6.69 -4.84
CA ILE A 137 -14.44 -5.83 -5.90
C ILE A 137 -15.95 -6.03 -5.92
N GLY A 138 -16.69 -4.99 -5.54
CA GLY A 138 -18.15 -5.03 -5.52
C GLY A 138 -18.74 -4.80 -6.92
N ARG A 139 -20.08 -4.93 -7.04
CA ARG A 139 -20.82 -4.59 -8.26
C ARG A 139 -20.56 -3.14 -8.71
N PHE A 140 -20.41 -2.25 -7.75
CA PHE A 140 -20.01 -0.86 -7.98
C PHE A 140 -18.59 -0.66 -7.49
N TRP A 141 -17.82 0.08 -8.27
CA TRP A 141 -16.44 0.43 -7.92
C TRP A 141 -16.42 1.42 -6.76
N THR A 142 -15.92 1.00 -5.60
CA THR A 142 -15.89 1.83 -4.39
C THR A 142 -14.65 1.54 -3.55
N THR A 143 -14.36 2.41 -2.58
CA THR A 143 -13.26 2.19 -1.61
C THR A 143 -13.54 1.09 -0.59
N THR A 144 -14.74 0.49 -0.57
CA THR A 144 -15.18 -0.39 0.53
C THR A 144 -14.29 -1.63 0.68
N GLY A 145 -13.91 -2.26 -0.42
CA GLY A 145 -13.03 -3.43 -0.41
C GLY A 145 -11.58 -3.14 -0.76
N TRP A 146 -11.19 -1.87 -0.91
CA TRP A 146 -9.84 -1.45 -1.25
C TRP A 146 -8.91 -1.52 -0.04
N CYS A 147 -7.77 -2.19 -0.19
CA CYS A 147 -6.78 -2.41 0.85
C CYS A 147 -5.38 -2.11 0.31
N HIS A 148 -4.98 -0.83 0.28
CA HIS A 148 -3.67 -0.42 -0.24
C HIS A 148 -2.48 -1.15 0.40
N PRO A 149 -2.40 -1.35 1.75
CA PRO A 149 -1.27 -2.05 2.35
C PRO A 149 -1.12 -3.52 1.93
N ALA A 150 -2.12 -4.08 1.25
CA ALA A 150 -2.11 -5.46 0.74
C ALA A 150 -2.05 -5.52 -0.80
N MET A 151 -1.76 -4.38 -1.45
CA MET A 151 -1.71 -4.29 -2.91
C MET A 151 -0.36 -4.75 -3.45
N PHE A 152 -0.43 -5.51 -4.54
CA PHE A 152 0.66 -5.76 -5.47
C PHE A 152 0.23 -5.40 -6.88
N ALA A 153 1.12 -4.76 -7.62
CA ALA A 153 0.83 -4.38 -9.01
C ALA A 153 2.06 -4.61 -9.90
N THR A 154 1.85 -4.79 -11.19
CA THR A 154 2.98 -4.91 -12.13
C THR A 154 3.76 -3.61 -12.17
N LYS A 155 5.09 -3.70 -12.31
CA LYS A 155 5.92 -2.51 -12.54
C LYS A 155 5.39 -1.70 -13.72
N LYS A 156 4.91 -2.39 -14.77
CA LYS A 156 4.32 -1.76 -15.96
C LYS A 156 3.19 -0.81 -15.61
N VAL A 157 2.17 -1.26 -14.85
CA VAL A 157 1.00 -0.44 -14.54
C VAL A 157 1.33 0.69 -13.56
N LEU A 158 2.25 0.46 -12.62
CA LEU A 158 2.73 1.49 -11.70
C LEU A 158 3.53 2.60 -12.42
N THR A 159 4.26 2.25 -13.48
CA THR A 159 4.99 3.23 -14.31
C THR A 159 4.05 3.95 -15.28
N GLU A 160 3.02 3.26 -15.78
CA GLU A 160 2.01 3.85 -16.69
C GLU A 160 1.12 4.86 -15.95
N PHE A 161 0.81 4.60 -14.67
CA PHE A 161 -0.03 5.45 -13.83
C PHE A 161 0.68 5.79 -12.51
N PRO A 162 1.70 6.64 -12.48
CA PRO A 162 2.39 6.99 -11.24
C PRO A 162 1.45 7.70 -10.26
N TYR A 163 1.77 7.62 -8.97
CA TYR A 163 1.06 8.37 -7.94
C TYR A 163 1.22 9.88 -8.17
N VAL A 164 0.13 10.64 -8.04
CA VAL A 164 0.08 12.07 -8.42
C VAL A 164 0.61 13.00 -7.32
N CYS A 165 0.75 12.50 -6.10
CA CYS A 165 1.24 13.23 -4.93
C CYS A 165 0.38 14.45 -4.54
N ARG A 166 -0.94 14.34 -4.65
CA ARG A 166 -1.87 15.44 -4.34
C ARG A 166 -2.50 15.33 -2.95
N ASN A 167 -2.88 14.13 -2.56
CA ASN A 167 -3.63 13.92 -1.32
C ASN A 167 -3.55 12.47 -0.83
N MET A 168 -4.14 12.20 0.32
CA MET A 168 -4.11 10.89 0.98
C MET A 168 -4.86 9.75 0.24
N TYR A 169 -5.53 10.02 -0.86
CA TYR A 169 -6.26 9.02 -1.69
C TYR A 169 -5.63 8.82 -3.07
N ASP A 170 -4.37 9.18 -3.25
CA ASP A 170 -3.69 8.96 -4.53
C ASP A 170 -3.56 7.47 -4.86
N ASP A 171 -3.49 6.60 -3.86
CA ASP A 171 -3.60 5.14 -4.01
C ASP A 171 -4.95 4.73 -4.62
N PHE A 172 -6.04 5.32 -4.13
CA PHE A 172 -7.36 5.06 -4.69
C PHE A 172 -7.54 5.68 -6.08
N ASN A 173 -6.94 6.84 -6.33
CA ASN A 173 -6.90 7.43 -7.67
C ASN A 173 -6.12 6.52 -8.65
N PHE A 174 -4.96 5.99 -8.25
CA PHE A 174 -4.19 5.03 -9.02
C PHE A 174 -5.04 3.82 -9.43
N ILE A 175 -5.61 3.10 -8.46
CA ILE A 175 -6.36 1.87 -8.75
C ILE A 175 -7.64 2.14 -9.55
N THR A 176 -8.28 3.30 -9.34
CA THR A 176 -9.46 3.71 -10.13
C THR A 176 -9.06 4.05 -11.57
N THR A 177 -7.91 4.71 -11.76
CA THR A 177 -7.36 4.98 -13.10
C THR A 177 -7.07 3.68 -13.84
N ALA A 178 -6.39 2.73 -13.20
CA ALA A 178 -6.10 1.42 -13.76
C ALA A 178 -7.39 0.67 -14.15
N HIS A 179 -8.39 0.65 -13.26
CA HIS A 179 -9.69 0.04 -13.52
C HIS A 179 -10.40 0.66 -14.75
N CYS A 180 -10.51 1.98 -14.80
CA CYS A 180 -11.16 2.68 -15.90
C CYS A 180 -10.40 2.59 -17.23
N SER A 181 -9.10 2.28 -17.17
CA SER A 181 -8.24 2.01 -18.33
C SER A 181 -8.29 0.54 -18.79
N GLY A 182 -9.20 -0.28 -18.24
CA GLY A 182 -9.38 -1.68 -18.65
C GLY A 182 -8.27 -2.63 -18.17
N LYS A 183 -7.49 -2.25 -17.14
CA LYS A 183 -6.48 -3.14 -16.57
C LYS A 183 -7.12 -4.30 -15.82
N LYS A 184 -6.48 -5.46 -15.85
CA LYS A 184 -6.94 -6.64 -15.12
C LYS A 184 -6.67 -6.49 -13.63
N ILE A 185 -7.74 -6.35 -12.85
CA ILE A 185 -7.68 -6.19 -11.40
C ILE A 185 -8.36 -7.38 -10.73
N VAL A 186 -7.67 -8.00 -9.76
CA VAL A 186 -8.18 -9.16 -9.03
C VAL A 186 -8.03 -8.96 -7.51
N THR A 187 -8.79 -9.73 -6.74
CA THR A 187 -8.70 -9.74 -5.28
C THR A 187 -8.62 -11.17 -4.76
N ILE A 188 -8.00 -11.33 -3.60
CA ILE A 188 -7.96 -12.60 -2.88
C ILE A 188 -8.41 -12.36 -1.43
N ASP A 189 -9.37 -13.16 -0.94
CA ASP A 189 -9.81 -13.07 0.46
C ASP A 189 -8.86 -13.87 1.37
N LYS A 190 -7.60 -13.42 1.42
CA LYS A 190 -6.55 -13.88 2.33
C LYS A 190 -5.91 -12.67 2.95
N ILE A 191 -5.59 -12.74 4.24
CA ILE A 191 -4.90 -11.66 4.94
C ILE A 191 -3.47 -11.60 4.40
N ILE A 192 -3.10 -10.45 3.84
CA ILE A 192 -1.78 -10.20 3.25
C ILE A 192 -0.94 -9.32 4.16
N SER A 193 -1.55 -8.34 4.81
CA SER A 193 -0.81 -7.42 5.67
C SER A 193 -1.54 -7.09 6.95
N ASN A 194 -0.77 -6.65 7.94
CA ASN A 194 -1.24 -6.09 9.20
C ASN A 194 -1.05 -4.58 9.14
N PHE A 195 -2.13 -3.86 9.38
CA PHE A 195 -2.19 -2.40 9.36
C PHE A 195 -2.25 -1.85 10.78
N SER A 196 -1.30 -0.98 11.14
CA SER A 196 -1.26 -0.31 12.44
C SER A 196 -2.26 0.82 12.51
N PHE A 197 -3.21 0.74 13.46
CA PHE A 197 -4.18 1.81 13.68
C PHE A 197 -3.51 2.98 14.43
N GLY A 198 -3.74 4.23 13.97
CA GLY A 198 -3.19 5.42 14.65
C GLY A 198 -2.49 6.43 13.73
N GLY A 199 -2.34 6.12 12.44
CA GLY A 199 -1.73 7.02 11.45
C GLY A 199 -2.60 8.23 11.04
N MET A 200 -2.15 8.97 10.02
CA MET A 200 -2.83 10.17 9.49
C MET A 200 -4.29 9.92 9.06
N SER A 201 -4.63 8.71 8.67
CA SER A 201 -5.99 8.33 8.24
C SER A 201 -7.01 8.27 9.37
N THR A 202 -6.60 8.37 10.64
CA THR A 202 -7.47 8.19 11.82
C THR A 202 -8.00 9.49 12.42
N LYS A 203 -7.55 10.65 11.94
CA LYS A 203 -8.07 11.97 12.39
C LYS A 203 -9.57 12.09 12.10
N ARG A 204 -10.35 12.56 13.08
CA ARG A 204 -11.82 12.63 13.02
C ARG A 204 -12.32 14.03 13.35
N SER A 205 -12.99 14.63 12.39
CA SER A 205 -13.80 15.82 12.56
C SER A 205 -14.84 15.88 11.42
N LEU A 206 -15.91 16.62 11.59
CA LEU A 206 -16.89 16.85 10.50
C LEU A 206 -16.23 17.52 9.28
N LYS A 207 -15.25 18.40 9.52
CA LYS A 207 -14.46 19.00 8.43
C LYS A 207 -13.70 17.94 7.62
N GLU A 208 -13.11 16.93 8.30
CA GLU A 208 -12.44 15.82 7.65
C GLU A 208 -13.42 14.92 6.87
N VAL A 209 -14.64 14.71 7.37
CA VAL A 209 -15.66 13.96 6.65
C VAL A 209 -15.94 14.60 5.29
N TRP A 210 -16.22 15.90 5.26
CA TRP A 210 -16.46 16.64 4.03
C TRP A 210 -15.24 16.64 3.09
N TYR A 211 -14.08 16.92 3.62
CA TYR A 211 -12.83 16.94 2.86
C TYR A 211 -12.56 15.59 2.18
N ARG A 212 -12.65 14.50 2.94
CA ARG A 212 -12.41 13.14 2.43
C ARG A 212 -13.47 12.69 1.43
N ALA A 213 -14.74 13.00 1.71
CA ALA A 213 -15.83 12.70 0.78
C ALA A 213 -15.66 13.46 -0.54
N SER A 214 -15.27 14.75 -0.50
CA SER A 214 -15.03 15.56 -1.69
C SER A 214 -13.90 15.00 -2.54
N ILE A 215 -12.74 14.65 -1.94
CA ILE A 215 -11.62 14.08 -2.70
C ILE A 215 -12.03 12.77 -3.39
N LYS A 216 -12.73 11.87 -2.69
CA LYS A 216 -13.19 10.62 -3.29
C LYS A 216 -14.18 10.86 -4.42
N TYR A 217 -15.11 11.79 -4.22
CA TYR A 217 -16.04 12.17 -5.24
C TYR A 217 -15.37 12.75 -6.48
N ASP A 218 -14.38 13.61 -6.29
CA ASP A 218 -13.59 14.17 -7.40
C ASP A 218 -12.86 13.09 -8.19
N ILE A 219 -12.31 12.07 -7.51
CA ILE A 219 -11.73 10.90 -8.17
C ILE A 219 -12.78 10.21 -9.04
N TYR A 220 -13.96 9.89 -8.50
CA TYR A 220 -15.03 9.27 -9.27
C TYR A 220 -15.46 10.14 -10.46
N ARG A 221 -15.59 11.45 -10.25
CA ARG A 221 -16.01 12.39 -11.33
C ARG A 221 -14.97 12.54 -12.43
N LYS A 222 -13.69 12.57 -12.07
CA LYS A 222 -12.57 12.59 -13.02
C LYS A 222 -12.60 11.39 -13.98
N HIS A 223 -13.07 10.25 -13.50
CA HIS A 223 -13.20 9.02 -14.28
C HIS A 223 -14.59 8.81 -14.90
N GLY A 224 -15.40 9.85 -15.02
CA GLY A 224 -16.72 9.79 -15.69
C GLY A 224 -17.81 9.06 -14.92
N MET A 225 -17.58 8.69 -13.65
CA MET A 225 -18.55 7.98 -12.85
C MET A 225 -19.76 8.87 -12.45
N SER A 226 -20.90 8.24 -12.13
CA SER A 226 -22.16 8.91 -11.83
C SER A 226 -22.07 9.92 -10.68
N ARG A 227 -22.87 10.99 -10.77
CA ARG A 227 -23.06 11.94 -9.66
C ARG A 227 -23.66 11.29 -8.40
N LEU A 228 -24.28 10.13 -8.52
CA LEU A 228 -24.82 9.35 -7.42
C LEU A 228 -23.75 8.79 -6.46
N TYR A 229 -22.47 8.90 -6.81
CA TYR A 229 -21.37 8.57 -5.87
C TYR A 229 -21.22 9.60 -4.74
N TRP A 230 -21.78 10.82 -4.88
CA TRP A 230 -21.70 11.81 -3.80
C TRP A 230 -22.34 11.35 -2.49
N PRO A 231 -23.65 10.94 -2.45
CA PRO A 231 -24.25 10.42 -1.22
C PRO A 231 -23.51 9.19 -0.67
N HIS A 232 -22.95 8.33 -1.54
CA HIS A 232 -22.11 7.22 -1.10
C HIS A 232 -20.84 7.69 -0.38
N CYS A 233 -20.13 8.67 -0.93
CA CYS A 233 -18.92 9.21 -0.30
C CYS A 233 -19.21 9.81 1.07
N ILE A 234 -20.26 10.61 1.19
CA ILE A 234 -20.67 11.22 2.45
C ILE A 234 -21.09 10.16 3.48
N SER A 235 -21.97 9.21 3.10
CA SER A 235 -22.45 8.17 4.02
C SER A 235 -21.31 7.30 4.56
N MET A 236 -20.34 6.95 3.73
CA MET A 236 -19.18 6.16 4.13
C MET A 236 -18.27 6.90 5.11
N GLU A 237 -18.02 8.19 4.90
CA GLU A 237 -17.18 8.97 5.81
C GLU A 237 -17.91 9.32 7.11
N LEU A 238 -19.24 9.58 7.06
CA LEU A 238 -20.07 9.71 8.26
C LEU A 238 -20.10 8.41 9.09
N ALA A 239 -20.27 7.26 8.44
CA ALA A 239 -20.21 5.97 9.13
C ALA A 239 -18.87 5.76 9.86
N LYS A 240 -17.76 6.09 9.25
CA LYS A 240 -16.42 6.03 9.89
C LYS A 240 -16.30 7.03 11.06
N TYR A 241 -16.94 8.20 10.94
CA TYR A 241 -16.92 9.20 12.01
C TYR A 241 -17.72 8.76 13.24
N ILE A 242 -18.87 8.08 13.01
CA ILE A 242 -19.78 7.63 14.08
C ILE A 242 -19.32 6.31 14.72
N LEU A 243 -18.93 5.33 13.88
CA LEU A 243 -18.70 3.93 14.31
C LEU A 243 -17.23 3.60 14.59
N GLY A 244 -16.35 4.37 14.11
CA GLY A 244 -14.92 4.03 14.16
C GLY A 244 -14.17 4.57 15.30
#